data_007b2f6efecf41af06a8750480828a33
#
_entry.id   007b2f6efecf41af06a8750480828a33
#
_cell.length_a   1.000
_cell.length_b   1.000
_cell.length_c   1.000
_cell.angle_alpha   90.00
_cell.angle_beta   90.00
_cell.angle_gamma   90.00
#
_symmetry.space_group_name_H-M   'P 1'
#
loop_
_entity.id
_entity.type
_entity.pdbx_description
1 polymer ?
#
loop_
_entity_poly.entity_id
_entity_poly.type
_entity_poly.pdbx_seq_one_letter_code
_entity_poly.pdbx_strand_id
1 'polypeptide(L)'
;MRHDGLVTDRALVSRWLAGYEAAWRSPGTASLAGLFTADASYQQSPYELPVTGLDAIARMWEAERAGPDEVFTLATDILAVDGPVAVVRAEVRYGDPLRQEYRDLWVIRLADDGRCAWFEEWPYWPERPVTPDDDLP
;
A
#
# COMPACT_ATOMS: atom_id res chain seq x y z
N MET A 1 -22.14 6.81 22.56
CA MET A 1 -21.92 5.67 21.89
C MET A 1 -21.06 5.91 20.70
N ARG A 2 -20.63 5.05 20.13
CA ARG A 2 -19.81 5.20 19.09
C ARG A 2 -20.08 4.21 18.09
N HIS A 3 -19.53 4.35 17.00
CA HIS A 3 -19.81 3.52 15.87
C HIS A 3 -18.64 2.68 15.62
N ASP A 4 -18.54 1.63 16.39
CA ASP A 4 -17.33 0.88 16.44
C ASP A 4 -16.87 0.36 15.12
N GLY A 5 -17.76 -0.03 14.26
CA GLY A 5 -17.39 -0.55 12.95
C GLY A 5 -17.17 0.51 11.90
N LEU A 6 -17.46 1.78 12.24
CA LEU A 6 -17.43 2.86 11.26
C LEU A 6 -16.20 3.73 11.35
N VAL A 7 -15.38 3.56 12.39
CA VAL A 7 -14.25 4.43 12.65
C VAL A 7 -12.98 3.63 12.63
N THR A 8 -12.06 4.04 11.77
CA THR A 8 -10.72 3.47 11.74
C THR A 8 -9.87 4.20 12.76
N ASP A 9 -9.11 3.47 13.53
CA ASP A 9 -8.17 4.05 14.46
C ASP A 9 -6.75 3.58 14.15
N ARG A 10 -5.79 4.18 14.83
CA ARG A 10 -4.38 3.89 14.55
C ARG A 10 -4.02 2.42 14.80
N ALA A 11 -4.60 1.80 15.82
CA ALA A 11 -4.31 0.40 16.12
C ALA A 11 -4.80 -0.51 14.99
N LEU A 12 -5.97 -0.22 14.44
CA LEU A 12 -6.51 -0.99 13.33
C LEU A 12 -5.64 -0.82 12.09
N VAL A 13 -5.22 0.41 11.81
CA VAL A 13 -4.33 0.69 10.67
C VAL A 13 -3.00 -0.01 10.87
N SER A 14 -2.43 0.02 12.07
CA SER A 14 -1.16 -0.67 12.34
C SER A 14 -1.26 -2.16 12.09
N ARG A 15 -2.37 -2.77 12.51
CA ARG A 15 -2.59 -4.19 12.24
C ARG A 15 -2.69 -4.48 10.76
N TRP A 16 -3.39 -3.61 10.03
CA TRP A 16 -3.52 -3.79 8.59
C TRP A 16 -2.16 -3.69 7.90
N LEU A 17 -1.34 -2.70 8.31
CA LEU A 17 0.00 -2.52 7.74
C LEU A 17 0.89 -3.73 8.01
N ALA A 18 0.81 -4.29 9.22
CA ALA A 18 1.58 -5.49 9.53
C ALA A 18 1.13 -6.68 8.66
N GLY A 19 -0.18 -6.81 8.44
CA GLY A 19 -0.71 -7.84 7.55
C GLY A 19 -0.28 -7.65 6.11
N TYR A 20 -0.25 -6.40 5.65
CA TYR A 20 0.20 -6.07 4.30
C TYR A 20 1.66 -6.49 4.10
N GLU A 21 2.52 -6.12 5.04
CA GLU A 21 3.92 -6.50 4.95
C GLU A 21 4.10 -8.02 5.01
N ALA A 22 3.39 -8.69 5.90
CA ALA A 22 3.47 -10.13 6.02
C ALA A 22 3.04 -10.82 4.72
N ALA A 23 1.98 -10.31 4.09
CA ALA A 23 1.51 -10.85 2.82
C ALA A 23 2.52 -10.63 1.71
N TRP A 24 3.15 -9.45 1.67
CA TRP A 24 4.14 -9.17 0.64
C TRP A 24 5.35 -10.09 0.78
N ARG A 25 5.72 -10.45 2.01
CA ARG A 25 6.85 -11.35 2.27
C ARG A 25 6.52 -12.82 2.09
N SER A 26 5.24 -13.17 1.98
CA SER A 26 4.81 -14.55 1.87
C SER A 26 4.64 -14.94 0.41
N PRO A 27 4.91 -16.21 0.06
CA PRO A 27 4.66 -16.67 -1.29
C PRO A 27 3.15 -16.77 -1.54
N GLY A 28 2.76 -16.60 -2.81
CA GLY A 28 1.37 -16.71 -3.20
C GLY A 28 0.56 -15.48 -2.83
N THR A 29 -0.75 -15.57 -3.04
CA THR A 29 -1.67 -14.46 -2.83
C THR A 29 -2.87 -14.84 -1.97
N ALA A 30 -2.80 -15.99 -1.29
CA ALA A 30 -3.96 -16.47 -0.52
C ALA A 30 -4.34 -15.54 0.62
N SER A 31 -3.38 -14.81 1.18
CA SER A 31 -3.63 -13.91 2.30
C SER A 31 -4.32 -12.61 1.90
N LEU A 32 -4.40 -12.30 0.60
CA LEU A 32 -5.00 -11.04 0.16
C LEU A 32 -6.48 -10.95 0.49
N ALA A 33 -7.19 -12.08 0.53
CA ALA A 33 -8.60 -12.07 0.88
C ALA A 33 -8.87 -11.56 2.29
N GLY A 34 -7.89 -11.68 3.18
CA GLY A 34 -8.00 -11.14 4.54
C GLY A 34 -7.61 -9.67 4.64
N LEU A 35 -6.96 -9.12 3.61
CA LEU A 35 -6.49 -7.73 3.60
C LEU A 35 -7.37 -6.80 2.79
N PHE A 36 -7.97 -7.31 1.72
CA PHE A 36 -8.73 -6.49 0.79
C PHE A 36 -10.14 -7.02 0.64
N THR A 37 -11.09 -6.12 0.45
CA THR A 37 -12.46 -6.53 0.14
C THR A 37 -12.50 -7.13 -1.27
N ALA A 38 -13.55 -7.88 -1.57
CA ALA A 38 -13.65 -8.56 -2.86
C ALA A 38 -13.66 -7.58 -4.03
N ASP A 39 -14.17 -6.37 -3.82
CA ASP A 39 -14.27 -5.34 -4.85
C ASP A 39 -13.29 -4.18 -4.64
N ALA A 40 -12.23 -4.41 -3.87
CA ALA A 40 -11.26 -3.37 -3.56
C ALA A 40 -10.59 -2.82 -4.81
N SER A 41 -10.12 -1.59 -4.71
CA SER A 41 -9.33 -0.96 -5.76
C SER A 41 -7.93 -0.67 -5.25
N TYR A 42 -6.94 -0.85 -6.13
CA TYR A 42 -5.53 -0.66 -5.81
C TYR A 42 -4.93 0.20 -6.92
N GLN A 43 -4.56 1.42 -6.59
CA GLN A 43 -4.02 2.38 -7.55
C GLN A 43 -2.54 2.59 -7.26
N GLN A 44 -1.70 2.29 -8.24
CA GLN A 44 -0.25 2.30 -8.03
C GLN A 44 0.40 3.66 -8.24
N SER A 45 -0.29 4.56 -8.88
CA SER A 45 0.14 5.96 -8.97
C SER A 45 -1.07 6.84 -9.33
N PRO A 46 -0.99 8.15 -9.06
CA PRO A 46 -2.17 9.03 -9.25
C PRO A 46 -2.71 9.08 -10.68
N TYR A 47 -1.88 8.82 -11.66
CA TYR A 47 -2.30 8.91 -13.05
C TYR A 47 -2.60 7.56 -13.69
N GLU A 48 -2.44 6.46 -12.95
CA GLU A 48 -2.76 5.14 -13.46
C GLU A 48 -4.18 4.77 -13.08
N LEU A 49 -4.81 3.97 -13.91
CA LEU A 49 -6.12 3.43 -13.59
C LEU A 49 -5.99 2.46 -12.42
N PRO A 50 -6.94 2.46 -11.48
CA PRO A 50 -6.89 1.50 -10.40
C PRO A 50 -7.15 0.08 -10.90
N VAL A 51 -6.48 -0.87 -10.24
CA VAL A 51 -6.73 -2.29 -10.44
C VAL A 51 -7.88 -2.64 -9.50
N THR A 52 -8.98 -3.13 -10.03
CA THR A 52 -10.19 -3.36 -9.24
C THR A 52 -10.53 -4.84 -9.18
N GLY A 53 -10.87 -5.30 -7.98
CA GLY A 53 -11.25 -6.67 -7.71
C GLY A 53 -10.08 -7.49 -7.20
N LEU A 54 -10.40 -8.41 -6.29
CA LEU A 54 -9.38 -9.19 -5.60
C LEU A 54 -8.54 -10.04 -6.56
N ASP A 55 -9.17 -10.62 -7.58
CA ASP A 55 -8.43 -11.44 -8.54
C ASP A 55 -7.44 -10.61 -9.33
N ALA A 56 -7.82 -9.41 -9.74
CA ALA A 56 -6.93 -8.54 -10.49
C ALA A 56 -5.79 -8.04 -9.60
N ILE A 57 -6.07 -7.73 -8.33
CA ILE A 57 -5.05 -7.33 -7.38
C ILE A 57 -4.06 -8.48 -7.18
N ALA A 58 -4.55 -9.71 -7.06
CA ALA A 58 -3.70 -10.87 -6.89
C ALA A 58 -2.75 -11.06 -8.08
N ARG A 59 -3.26 -10.88 -9.30
CA ARG A 59 -2.43 -10.98 -10.50
C ARG A 59 -1.37 -9.90 -10.54
N MET A 60 -1.73 -8.68 -10.14
CA MET A 60 -0.78 -7.58 -10.08
C MET A 60 0.33 -7.88 -9.07
N TRP A 61 -0.02 -8.38 -7.89
CA TRP A 61 0.95 -8.72 -6.85
C TRP A 61 1.94 -9.78 -7.33
N GLU A 62 1.43 -10.82 -8.01
CA GLU A 62 2.32 -11.86 -8.52
C GLU A 62 3.28 -11.31 -9.57
N ALA A 63 2.79 -10.41 -10.41
CA ALA A 63 3.64 -9.81 -11.45
C ALA A 63 4.69 -8.87 -10.88
N GLU A 64 4.38 -8.21 -9.75
CA GLU A 64 5.28 -7.18 -9.19
C GLU A 64 6.34 -7.75 -8.28
N ARG A 65 6.11 -8.90 -7.67
CA ARG A 65 7.06 -9.47 -6.74
C ARG A 65 8.21 -10.14 -7.47
N ALA A 66 9.42 -9.91 -6.97
CA ALA A 66 10.61 -10.51 -7.57
C ALA A 66 10.79 -11.98 -7.22
N GLY A 67 10.07 -12.46 -6.20
CA GLY A 67 10.16 -13.85 -5.79
C GLY A 67 10.28 -13.97 -4.28
N PRO A 68 10.33 -15.21 -3.75
CA PRO A 68 10.34 -15.43 -2.31
C PRO A 68 11.59 -14.93 -1.61
N ASP A 69 12.67 -14.73 -2.36
CA ASP A 69 13.95 -14.29 -1.80
C ASP A 69 14.16 -12.79 -1.95
N GLU A 70 13.12 -12.05 -2.30
CA GLU A 70 13.25 -10.60 -2.45
C GLU A 70 13.67 -9.96 -1.13
N VAL A 71 14.76 -9.19 -1.18
CA VAL A 71 15.29 -8.51 0.00
C VAL A 71 14.76 -7.10 0.01
N PHE A 72 13.98 -6.77 1.05
CA PHE A 72 13.51 -5.40 1.20
C PHE A 72 13.21 -5.10 2.66
N THR A 73 13.21 -3.81 2.98
CA THR A 73 12.72 -3.33 4.28
C THR A 73 11.57 -2.36 4.03
N LEU A 74 10.64 -2.35 4.94
CA LEU A 74 9.48 -1.45 4.89
C LEU A 74 9.36 -0.77 6.25
N ALA A 75 9.34 0.56 6.23
CA ALA A 75 9.07 1.35 7.42
C ALA A 75 7.85 2.22 7.14
N THR A 76 6.90 2.23 8.06
CA THR A 76 5.66 2.99 7.90
C THR A 76 5.44 3.91 9.08
N ASP A 77 4.78 5.04 8.81
CA ASP A 77 4.43 6.04 9.81
C ASP A 77 3.02 6.55 9.49
N ILE A 78 2.09 6.33 10.40
CA ILE A 78 0.71 6.76 10.22
C ILE A 78 0.64 8.24 10.50
N LEU A 79 0.40 9.04 9.47
CA LEU A 79 0.39 10.50 9.60
C LEU A 79 -0.94 11.03 10.09
N ALA A 80 -2.04 10.41 9.67
CA ALA A 80 -3.37 10.89 10.02
C ALA A 80 -4.39 9.78 9.83
N VAL A 81 -5.46 9.85 10.61
CA VAL A 81 -6.62 8.98 10.47
C VAL A 81 -7.85 9.87 10.58
N ASP A 82 -8.76 9.74 9.63
CA ASP A 82 -10.00 10.50 9.62
C ASP A 82 -11.13 9.56 9.16
N GLY A 83 -11.95 9.14 10.10
CA GLY A 83 -12.99 8.17 9.81
C GLY A 83 -12.39 6.88 9.27
N PRO A 84 -12.86 6.39 8.12
CA PRO A 84 -12.34 5.15 7.55
C PRO A 84 -11.03 5.33 6.78
N VAL A 85 -10.51 6.55 6.68
CA VAL A 85 -9.36 6.87 5.83
C VAL A 85 -8.12 7.08 6.67
N ALA A 86 -7.02 6.48 6.26
CA ALA A 86 -5.71 6.71 6.87
C ALA A 86 -4.72 7.17 5.82
N VAL A 87 -3.80 8.05 6.22
CA VAL A 87 -2.68 8.47 5.40
C VAL A 87 -1.40 7.98 6.06
N VAL A 88 -0.59 7.26 5.30
CA VAL A 88 0.60 6.59 5.80
C VAL A 88 1.79 6.99 4.95
N ARG A 89 2.90 7.35 5.60
CA ARG A 89 4.16 7.52 4.89
C ARG A 89 4.92 6.20 4.95
N ALA A 90 5.41 5.75 3.80
CA ALA A 90 6.11 4.47 3.71
C ALA A 90 7.47 4.67 3.07
N GLU A 91 8.48 3.97 3.59
CA GLU A 91 9.80 3.89 2.97
C GLU A 91 10.07 2.44 2.66
N VAL A 92 10.39 2.16 1.41
CA VAL A 92 10.69 0.81 0.94
C VAL A 92 12.09 0.83 0.35
N ARG A 93 12.93 -0.07 0.82
CA ARG A 93 14.31 -0.17 0.36
C ARG A 93 14.55 -1.60 -0.10
N TYR A 94 14.94 -1.73 -1.37
CA TYR A 94 15.15 -3.03 -1.99
C TYR A 94 16.63 -3.30 -2.16
N GLY A 95 17.04 -4.51 -1.81
CA GLY A 95 18.37 -5.01 -2.08
C GLY A 95 19.36 -4.80 -0.93
N ASP A 96 20.43 -5.59 -0.95
CA ASP A 96 21.55 -5.48 -0.04
C ASP A 96 22.79 -5.95 -0.82
N PRO A 97 23.61 -5.00 -1.32
CA PRO A 97 23.51 -3.54 -1.12
C PRO A 97 22.28 -2.93 -1.77
N LEU A 98 21.92 -1.73 -1.32
CA LEU A 98 20.72 -1.05 -1.78
C LEU A 98 20.70 -0.88 -3.29
N ARG A 99 19.61 -1.33 -3.92
CA ARG A 99 19.44 -1.25 -5.37
C ARG A 99 18.42 -0.19 -5.75
N GLN A 100 17.33 -0.05 -4.97
CA GLN A 100 16.26 0.89 -5.27
C GLN A 100 15.54 1.24 -3.98
N GLU A 101 15.15 2.51 -3.84
CA GLU A 101 14.33 2.91 -2.71
C GLU A 101 13.16 3.75 -3.19
N TYR A 102 12.08 3.72 -2.42
CA TYR A 102 10.89 4.52 -2.64
C TYR A 102 10.49 5.19 -1.35
N ARG A 103 9.95 6.39 -1.47
CA ARG A 103 9.25 7.07 -0.40
C ARG A 103 7.86 7.36 -0.89
N ASP A 104 6.88 6.78 -0.23
CA ASP A 104 5.50 6.80 -0.69
C ASP A 104 4.62 7.50 0.32
N LEU A 105 3.54 8.08 -0.18
CA LEU A 105 2.36 8.31 0.64
C LEU A 105 1.30 7.31 0.19
N TRP A 106 0.66 6.68 1.16
CA TRP A 106 -0.43 5.75 0.90
C TRP A 106 -1.71 6.34 1.48
N VAL A 107 -2.78 6.34 0.69
CA VAL A 107 -4.12 6.68 1.17
C VAL A 107 -4.92 5.39 1.20
N ILE A 108 -5.39 5.03 2.38
CA ILE A 108 -6.00 3.73 2.62
C ILE A 108 -7.40 3.96 3.19
N ARG A 109 -8.41 3.31 2.59
CA ARG A 109 -9.74 3.31 3.18
C ARG A 109 -10.06 1.90 3.62
N LEU A 110 -10.38 1.73 4.90
CA LEU A 110 -10.75 0.44 5.46
C LEU A 110 -12.27 0.32 5.54
N ALA A 111 -12.76 -0.87 5.20
CA ALA A 111 -14.16 -1.21 5.38
C ALA A 111 -14.44 -1.53 6.84
N ASP A 112 -15.72 -1.70 7.19
CA ASP A 112 -16.13 -1.93 8.57
C ASP A 112 -15.49 -3.15 9.19
N ASP A 113 -15.14 -4.13 8.39
CA ASP A 113 -14.51 -5.36 8.88
C ASP A 113 -13.00 -5.29 8.94
N GLY A 114 -12.44 -4.12 8.65
CA GLY A 114 -10.98 -3.91 8.74
C GLY A 114 -10.22 -4.24 7.49
N ARG A 115 -10.88 -4.75 6.43
CA ARG A 115 -10.20 -4.98 5.17
C ARG A 115 -10.17 -3.70 4.35
N CYS A 116 -9.16 -3.59 3.50
CA CYS A 116 -8.98 -2.39 2.69
C CYS A 116 -9.91 -2.42 1.48
N ALA A 117 -10.66 -1.34 1.28
CA ALA A 117 -11.52 -1.18 0.11
C ALA A 117 -10.86 -0.30 -0.96
N TRP A 118 -9.93 0.56 -0.57
CA TRP A 118 -9.23 1.46 -1.48
C TRP A 118 -7.81 1.65 -0.99
N PHE A 119 -6.84 1.39 -1.87
CA PHE A 119 -5.43 1.61 -1.57
C PHE A 119 -4.84 2.40 -2.73
N GLU A 120 -4.27 3.56 -2.42
CA GLU A 120 -3.63 4.34 -3.48
C GLU A 120 -2.24 4.74 -3.04
N GLU A 121 -1.29 4.65 -3.97
CA GLU A 121 0.10 4.98 -3.75
C GLU A 121 0.46 6.26 -4.49
N TRP A 122 1.28 7.07 -3.83
CA TRP A 122 1.92 8.24 -4.41
C TRP A 122 3.42 8.00 -4.27
N PRO A 123 4.01 7.23 -5.19
CA PRO A 123 5.41 6.80 -5.03
C PRO A 123 6.37 7.82 -5.58
N TYR A 124 7.49 7.99 -4.86
CA TYR A 124 8.61 8.80 -5.29
C TYR A 124 9.90 8.01 -5.12
N TRP A 125 10.85 8.26 -6.00
CA TRP A 125 12.16 7.64 -5.96
C TRP A 125 13.20 8.67 -6.37
N PRO A 126 14.50 8.47 -6.04
CA PRO A 126 15.51 9.53 -6.21
C PRO A 126 15.66 10.06 -7.63
N GLU A 127 15.42 9.22 -8.64
CA GLU A 127 15.59 9.64 -10.04
C GLU A 127 14.38 10.35 -10.59
N ARG A 128 13.28 10.38 -9.84
CA ARG A 128 12.08 11.05 -10.31
C ARG A 128 12.22 12.55 -10.16
N PRO A 129 11.93 13.34 -11.21
CA PRO A 129 11.98 14.80 -11.09
C PRO A 129 11.04 15.30 -10.01
N VAL A 130 11.49 16.26 -9.22
CA VAL A 130 10.70 16.80 -8.12
C VAL A 130 9.87 18.01 -8.54
N THR A 131 10.23 18.67 -9.63
CA THR A 131 9.46 19.79 -10.14
C THR A 131 9.30 19.66 -11.65
N PRO A 132 8.14 20.07 -12.18
CA PRO A 132 7.94 20.05 -13.63
C PRO A 132 8.89 20.97 -14.38
N ASP A 133 9.37 22.03 -13.74
CA ASP A 133 10.22 23.00 -14.39
C ASP A 133 11.56 22.43 -14.81
N ASP A 134 12.00 21.38 -14.15
CA ASP A 134 13.25 20.73 -14.50
C ASP A 134 13.22 20.15 -15.91
N ASP A 135 12.02 19.89 -16.43
CA ASP A 135 11.82 19.28 -17.73
C ASP A 135 11.45 20.29 -18.81
N LEU A 136 11.34 21.55 -18.45
CA LEU A 136 10.92 22.56 -19.42
C LEU A 136 12.13 23.15 -20.12
N PRO A 137 11.99 23.45 -21.42
CA PRO A 137 13.07 24.06 -22.18
C PRO A 137 13.42 25.46 -21.69
#